data_a091e1c5f8209bbdbe7f0147a06014e0
#
_entry.id   a091e1c5f8209bbdbe7f0147a06014e0
#
_cell.length_a   1.000
_cell.length_b   1.000
_cell.length_c   1.000
_cell.angle_alpha   90.00
_cell.angle_beta   90.00
_cell.angle_gamma   90.00
#
_symmetry.space_group_name_H-M   'P 1'
#
loop_
_entity.id
_entity.type
_entity.pdbx_description
1 polymer ?
#
loop_
_entity_poly.entity_id
_entity_poly.type
_entity_poly.pdbx_seq_one_letter_code
_entity_poly.pdbx_strand_id
1 'polypeptide(L)'
;MTNKYDCVIIGGGIAGLQAAIQLGRYKRNVLVIDSNDGRSNLCKNYQNILGWPAGISGQTLRETGRQQAKSYGIQFVEDRVIQCQKELAGFHVVTNSCTYEATTLLLATGVVDRVPLELQQELYPCMGKTVYVCPDCDGYEVNNRRVLVIGSGKAGANLSLVLTYWTNDITYINHDKKEIGSLENTLRQKEITYKEEAIKRVIAEAGMLKGVVLQNDEVVYAERGFLAFGGNKVRTELGHDLGAELLENQHIAVNPRTKETNVSNVWAAGDIVAHSEQVTVAMGEGLQAAIWIHKRLLELDEKNF
;
A
#
# COMPACT_ATOMS: atom_id res chain seq x y z
N MET A 1 -9.91 -31.61 -14.30
CA MET A 1 -8.81 -31.69 -13.32
C MET A 1 -8.64 -30.28 -12.77
N THR A 2 -8.96 -30.08 -11.51
CA THR A 2 -8.68 -28.80 -10.83
C THR A 2 -7.15 -28.63 -10.78
N ASN A 3 -6.64 -27.59 -11.41
CA ASN A 3 -5.21 -27.30 -11.34
C ASN A 3 -4.88 -26.80 -9.94
N LYS A 4 -4.31 -27.66 -9.11
CA LYS A 4 -3.82 -27.27 -7.78
C LYS A 4 -2.50 -26.54 -7.94
N TYR A 5 -2.41 -25.34 -7.35
CA TYR A 5 -1.20 -24.54 -7.31
C TYR A 5 -0.35 -24.84 -6.07
N ASP A 6 0.97 -24.78 -6.19
CA ASP A 6 1.87 -24.82 -5.04
C ASP A 6 1.62 -23.63 -4.13
N CYS A 7 1.42 -22.44 -4.72
CA CYS A 7 1.10 -21.21 -4.01
C CYS A 7 0.10 -20.35 -4.80
N VAL A 8 -0.91 -19.83 -4.12
CA VAL A 8 -1.70 -18.71 -4.62
C VAL A 8 -1.27 -17.44 -3.90
N ILE A 9 -0.87 -16.42 -4.67
CA ILE A 9 -0.53 -15.09 -4.19
C ILE A 9 -1.75 -14.19 -4.39
N ILE A 10 -2.25 -13.61 -3.31
CA ILE A 10 -3.41 -12.72 -3.32
C ILE A 10 -2.92 -11.27 -3.23
N GLY A 11 -2.97 -10.58 -4.36
CA GLY A 11 -2.46 -9.23 -4.57
C GLY A 11 -1.20 -9.20 -5.45
N GLY A 12 -1.32 -8.59 -6.63
CA GLY A 12 -0.24 -8.35 -7.58
C GLY A 12 0.43 -6.98 -7.40
N GLY A 13 0.51 -6.50 -6.16
CA GLY A 13 1.30 -5.35 -5.76
C GLY A 13 2.79 -5.66 -5.70
N ILE A 14 3.58 -4.75 -5.14
CA ILE A 14 5.06 -4.86 -5.12
C ILE A 14 5.54 -6.13 -4.39
N ALA A 15 5.00 -6.43 -3.22
CA ALA A 15 5.37 -7.62 -2.45
C ALA A 15 4.98 -8.91 -3.19
N GLY A 16 3.75 -8.98 -3.71
CA GLY A 16 3.26 -10.16 -4.44
C GLY A 16 4.03 -10.43 -5.72
N LEU A 17 4.37 -9.39 -6.50
CA LEU A 17 5.18 -9.52 -7.71
C LEU A 17 6.60 -10.00 -7.40
N GLN A 18 7.24 -9.46 -6.36
CA GLN A 18 8.58 -9.89 -5.97
C GLN A 18 8.57 -11.36 -5.51
N ALA A 19 7.55 -11.77 -4.77
CA ALA A 19 7.37 -13.17 -4.37
C ALA A 19 7.13 -14.08 -5.59
N ALA A 20 6.27 -13.66 -6.52
CA ALA A 20 5.98 -14.39 -7.76
C ALA A 20 7.24 -14.62 -8.60
N ILE A 21 8.07 -13.59 -8.79
CA ILE A 21 9.35 -13.70 -9.49
C ILE A 21 10.24 -14.77 -8.83
N GLN A 22 10.37 -14.73 -7.50
CA GLN A 22 11.25 -15.65 -6.80
C GLN A 22 10.73 -17.10 -6.83
N LEU A 23 9.42 -17.31 -6.61
CA LEU A 23 8.79 -18.63 -6.70
C LEU A 23 8.89 -19.21 -8.12
N GLY A 24 8.71 -18.36 -9.16
CA GLY A 24 8.90 -18.77 -10.55
C GLY A 24 10.34 -19.23 -10.84
N ARG A 25 11.34 -18.53 -10.29
CA ARG A 25 12.75 -18.96 -10.36
C ARG A 25 13.02 -20.29 -9.64
N TYR A 26 12.22 -20.66 -8.65
CA TYR A 26 12.21 -21.98 -8.03
C TYR A 26 11.38 -23.02 -8.82
N LYS A 27 10.82 -22.63 -9.98
CA LYS A 27 9.97 -23.48 -10.84
C LYS A 27 8.72 -24.00 -10.13
N ARG A 28 8.17 -23.22 -9.18
CA ARG A 28 6.92 -23.55 -8.51
C ARG A 28 5.72 -23.16 -9.39
N ASN A 29 4.65 -23.98 -9.31
CA ASN A 29 3.37 -23.69 -9.97
C ASN A 29 2.61 -22.65 -9.15
N VAL A 30 2.57 -21.40 -9.62
CA VAL A 30 2.04 -20.25 -8.87
C VAL A 30 1.00 -19.49 -9.67
N LEU A 31 -0.08 -19.12 -8.99
CA LEU A 31 -1.08 -18.19 -9.49
C LEU A 31 -1.04 -16.89 -8.68
N VAL A 32 -1.00 -15.76 -9.37
CA VAL A 32 -1.23 -14.43 -8.77
C VAL A 32 -2.64 -13.97 -9.13
N ILE A 33 -3.45 -13.67 -8.11
CA ILE A 33 -4.79 -13.10 -8.27
C ILE A 33 -4.75 -11.66 -7.81
N ASP A 34 -5.06 -10.71 -8.70
CA ASP A 34 -4.93 -9.28 -8.45
C ASP A 34 -6.17 -8.52 -8.91
N SER A 35 -6.79 -7.77 -8.01
CA SER A 35 -7.95 -6.93 -8.31
C SER A 35 -7.60 -5.60 -9.00
N ASN A 36 -6.32 -5.36 -9.25
CA ASN A 36 -5.77 -4.18 -9.95
C ASN A 36 -6.12 -2.82 -9.33
N ASP A 37 -6.42 -2.78 -8.04
CA ASP A 37 -6.76 -1.57 -7.27
C ASP A 37 -5.76 -1.27 -6.14
N GLY A 38 -4.52 -1.75 -6.27
CA GLY A 38 -3.47 -1.54 -5.28
C GLY A 38 -2.95 -0.11 -5.23
N ARG A 39 -2.46 0.30 -4.04
CA ARG A 39 -1.86 1.62 -3.75
C ARG A 39 -0.77 2.02 -4.77
N SER A 40 0.05 1.05 -5.21
CA SER A 40 1.09 1.29 -6.20
C SER A 40 0.59 1.77 -7.57
N ASN A 41 -0.69 1.60 -7.92
CA ASN A 41 -1.26 2.16 -9.15
C ASN A 41 -1.39 3.68 -9.09
N LEU A 42 -1.52 4.24 -7.89
CA LEU A 42 -1.71 5.67 -7.68
C LEU A 42 -0.40 6.46 -7.77
N CYS A 43 0.72 5.90 -7.28
CA CYS A 43 2.00 6.60 -7.28
C CYS A 43 2.57 6.73 -8.70
N LYS A 44 2.69 7.97 -9.17
CA LYS A 44 3.19 8.28 -10.52
C LYS A 44 4.72 8.35 -10.57
N ASN A 45 5.40 8.46 -9.42
CA ASN A 45 6.86 8.49 -9.36
C ASN A 45 7.37 8.14 -7.96
N TYR A 46 8.02 7.01 -7.80
CA TYR A 46 8.80 6.65 -6.62
C TYR A 46 10.22 7.18 -6.81
N GLN A 47 10.71 8.00 -5.88
CA GLN A 47 12.00 8.67 -5.99
C GLN A 47 13.11 7.97 -5.18
N ASN A 48 12.75 7.10 -4.24
CA ASN A 48 13.65 6.51 -3.24
C ASN A 48 14.00 5.04 -3.49
N ILE A 49 13.92 4.57 -4.74
CA ILE A 49 14.23 3.19 -5.11
C ILE A 49 15.63 3.11 -5.71
N LEU A 50 16.51 2.28 -5.13
CA LEU A 50 17.83 2.02 -5.66
C LEU A 50 17.77 1.52 -7.11
N GLY A 51 18.60 2.11 -7.99
CA GLY A 51 18.66 1.80 -9.42
C GLY A 51 17.77 2.68 -10.30
N TRP A 52 16.92 3.54 -9.69
CA TRP A 52 16.00 4.44 -10.40
C TRP A 52 16.24 5.91 -10.03
N PRO A 53 17.39 6.51 -10.42
CA PRO A 53 17.74 7.88 -10.00
C PRO A 53 16.79 8.95 -10.53
N ALA A 54 16.05 8.69 -11.62
CA ALA A 54 15.02 9.57 -12.15
C ALA A 54 13.61 9.24 -11.62
N GLY A 55 13.53 8.30 -10.67
CA GLY A 55 12.27 7.74 -10.19
C GLY A 55 11.62 6.75 -11.16
N ILE A 56 10.57 6.11 -10.71
CA ILE A 56 9.77 5.16 -11.51
C ILE A 56 8.31 5.18 -11.06
N SER A 57 7.36 5.12 -12.00
CA SER A 57 5.96 5.00 -11.64
C SER A 57 5.63 3.62 -11.08
N GLY A 58 4.69 3.54 -10.15
CA GLY A 58 4.21 2.27 -9.64
C GLY A 58 3.60 1.40 -10.73
N GLN A 59 2.93 2.01 -11.72
CA GLN A 59 2.41 1.29 -12.88
C GLN A 59 3.54 0.63 -13.68
N THR A 60 4.58 1.36 -14.07
CA THR A 60 5.73 0.81 -14.82
C THR A 60 6.42 -0.29 -14.04
N LEU A 61 6.61 -0.09 -12.72
CA LEU A 61 7.24 -1.10 -11.86
C LEU A 61 6.41 -2.39 -11.80
N ARG A 62 5.09 -2.28 -11.68
CA ARG A 62 4.17 -3.43 -11.69
C ARG A 62 4.14 -4.14 -13.05
N GLU A 63 4.05 -3.40 -14.14
CA GLU A 63 4.06 -3.96 -15.50
C GLU A 63 5.36 -4.73 -15.77
N THR A 64 6.51 -4.13 -15.43
CA THR A 64 7.82 -4.78 -15.55
C THR A 64 7.90 -6.03 -14.68
N GLY A 65 7.47 -5.95 -13.42
CA GLY A 65 7.45 -7.10 -12.50
C GLY A 65 6.52 -8.22 -12.98
N ARG A 66 5.35 -7.89 -13.53
CA ARG A 66 4.41 -8.86 -14.10
C ARG A 66 5.01 -9.56 -15.34
N GLN A 67 5.66 -8.81 -16.23
CA GLN A 67 6.34 -9.39 -17.40
C GLN A 67 7.47 -10.31 -16.97
N GLN A 68 8.29 -9.89 -16.00
CA GLN A 68 9.37 -10.70 -15.45
C GLN A 68 8.84 -11.99 -14.80
N ALA A 69 7.78 -11.94 -13.99
CA ALA A 69 7.19 -13.12 -13.39
C ALA A 69 6.62 -14.08 -14.45
N LYS A 70 5.93 -13.55 -15.48
CA LYS A 70 5.41 -14.35 -16.61
C LYS A 70 6.51 -15.09 -17.36
N SER A 71 7.71 -14.51 -17.51
CA SER A 71 8.85 -15.18 -18.17
C SER A 71 9.34 -16.41 -17.42
N TYR A 72 8.99 -16.55 -16.14
CA TYR A 72 9.23 -17.73 -15.30
C TYR A 72 8.01 -18.66 -15.19
N GLY A 73 6.98 -18.47 -16.01
CA GLY A 73 5.80 -19.35 -16.05
C GLY A 73 4.71 -19.01 -15.02
N ILE A 74 4.81 -17.87 -14.31
CA ILE A 74 3.78 -17.47 -13.35
C ILE A 74 2.50 -17.08 -14.07
N GLN A 75 1.37 -17.60 -13.58
CA GLN A 75 0.03 -17.30 -14.09
C GLN A 75 -0.56 -16.10 -13.33
N PHE A 76 -1.35 -15.29 -14.06
CA PHE A 76 -2.03 -14.12 -13.51
C PHE A 76 -3.51 -14.13 -13.87
N VAL A 77 -4.34 -13.85 -12.89
CA VAL A 77 -5.78 -13.62 -13.05
C VAL A 77 -6.12 -12.25 -12.47
N GLU A 78 -6.80 -11.43 -13.26
CA GLU A 78 -7.36 -10.17 -12.79
C GLU A 78 -8.76 -10.42 -12.27
N ASP A 79 -8.87 -10.60 -10.95
CA ASP A 79 -10.10 -10.83 -10.22
C ASP A 79 -9.92 -10.48 -8.74
N ARG A 80 -11.01 -10.42 -7.99
CA ARG A 80 -11.00 -10.20 -6.55
C ARG A 80 -11.25 -11.50 -5.82
N VAL A 81 -10.31 -11.88 -4.94
CA VAL A 81 -10.55 -12.95 -3.96
C VAL A 81 -11.54 -12.43 -2.92
N ILE A 82 -12.61 -13.19 -2.72
CA ILE A 82 -13.67 -12.86 -1.78
C ILE A 82 -13.68 -13.78 -0.55
N GLN A 83 -13.07 -14.96 -0.66
CA GLN A 83 -13.01 -15.93 0.44
C GLN A 83 -11.80 -16.85 0.28
N CYS A 84 -11.20 -17.23 1.41
CA CYS A 84 -10.24 -18.32 1.51
C CYS A 84 -10.71 -19.32 2.55
N GLN A 85 -10.70 -20.61 2.22
CA GLN A 85 -11.10 -21.68 3.13
C GLN A 85 -9.94 -22.68 3.28
N LYS A 86 -9.62 -23.03 4.53
CA LYS A 86 -8.60 -24.03 4.83
C LYS A 86 -9.22 -25.43 4.74
N GLU A 87 -8.55 -26.32 4.03
CA GLU A 87 -8.90 -27.71 3.85
C GLU A 87 -7.84 -28.64 4.44
N LEU A 88 -8.11 -29.97 4.46
CA LEU A 88 -7.16 -30.95 4.96
C LEU A 88 -5.81 -30.93 4.20
N ALA A 89 -5.86 -30.64 2.90
CA ALA A 89 -4.69 -30.71 2.02
C ALA A 89 -4.34 -29.37 1.35
N GLY A 90 -4.73 -28.23 1.93
CA GLY A 90 -4.43 -26.93 1.38
C GLY A 90 -5.56 -25.91 1.57
N PHE A 91 -5.85 -25.14 0.53
CA PHE A 91 -6.81 -24.04 0.57
C PHE A 91 -7.67 -23.99 -0.68
N HIS A 92 -8.94 -23.65 -0.52
CA HIS A 92 -9.81 -23.16 -1.59
C HIS A 92 -9.81 -21.63 -1.58
N VAL A 93 -9.53 -21.05 -2.72
CA VAL A 93 -9.49 -19.59 -2.95
C VAL A 93 -10.61 -19.23 -3.90
N VAL A 94 -11.62 -18.57 -3.37
CA VAL A 94 -12.84 -18.19 -4.12
C VAL A 94 -12.70 -16.75 -4.58
N THR A 95 -12.88 -16.54 -5.88
CA THR A 95 -12.96 -15.21 -6.49
C THR A 95 -14.39 -14.89 -6.92
N ASN A 96 -14.61 -13.70 -7.48
CA ASN A 96 -15.93 -13.39 -8.06
C ASN A 96 -16.33 -14.35 -9.20
N SER A 97 -15.35 -14.90 -9.93
CA SER A 97 -15.59 -15.67 -11.17
C SER A 97 -15.33 -17.18 -11.01
N CYS A 98 -14.33 -17.56 -10.20
CA CYS A 98 -13.82 -18.94 -10.15
C CYS A 98 -13.36 -19.33 -8.74
N THR A 99 -13.11 -20.64 -8.56
CA THR A 99 -12.44 -21.19 -7.38
C THR A 99 -11.13 -21.86 -7.79
N TYR A 100 -10.09 -21.67 -6.99
CA TYR A 100 -8.76 -22.23 -7.19
C TYR A 100 -8.32 -23.02 -5.96
N GLU A 101 -7.47 -24.02 -6.17
CA GLU A 101 -6.88 -24.82 -5.08
C GLU A 101 -5.40 -24.48 -4.93
N ALA A 102 -4.92 -24.36 -3.69
CA ALA A 102 -3.54 -24.07 -3.36
C ALA A 102 -3.02 -24.89 -2.19
N THR A 103 -1.74 -25.24 -2.21
CA THR A 103 -1.07 -25.85 -1.06
C THR A 103 -0.70 -24.82 -0.01
N THR A 104 -0.31 -23.62 -0.46
CA THR A 104 0.13 -22.49 0.39
C THR A 104 -0.50 -21.19 -0.11
N LEU A 105 -0.63 -20.19 0.80
CA LEU A 105 -1.12 -18.85 0.47
C LEU A 105 -0.10 -17.78 0.83
N LEU A 106 0.01 -16.76 -0.01
CA LEU A 106 0.65 -15.49 0.31
C LEU A 106 -0.37 -14.35 0.23
N LEU A 107 -0.64 -13.71 1.36
CA LEU A 107 -1.46 -12.51 1.46
C LEU A 107 -0.59 -11.29 1.20
N ALA A 108 -0.80 -10.59 0.09
CA ALA A 108 -0.08 -9.39 -0.33
C ALA A 108 -1.07 -8.26 -0.71
N THR A 109 -2.19 -8.19 0.02
CA THR A 109 -3.35 -7.34 -0.27
C THR A 109 -3.16 -5.86 0.07
N GLY A 110 -2.16 -5.54 0.92
CA GLY A 110 -1.70 -4.19 1.22
C GLY A 110 -2.71 -3.32 1.97
N VAL A 111 -2.60 -2.00 1.78
CA VAL A 111 -3.42 -0.96 2.42
C VAL A 111 -4.10 -0.07 1.39
N VAL A 112 -5.15 0.63 1.82
CA VAL A 112 -5.84 1.69 1.07
C VAL A 112 -5.79 2.97 1.87
N ASP A 113 -5.23 4.02 1.30
CA ASP A 113 -5.25 5.35 1.88
C ASP A 113 -6.68 5.92 1.81
N ARG A 114 -7.13 6.47 2.93
CA ARG A 114 -8.41 7.17 2.95
C ARG A 114 -8.25 8.53 2.26
N VAL A 115 -8.99 8.73 1.16
CA VAL A 115 -9.12 10.00 0.46
C VAL A 115 -10.61 10.22 0.17
N PRO A 116 -11.22 11.37 0.53
CA PRO A 116 -12.61 11.67 0.20
C PRO A 116 -12.88 11.53 -1.30
N LEU A 117 -14.00 10.91 -1.66
CA LEU A 117 -14.34 10.57 -3.06
C LEU A 117 -14.37 11.82 -3.95
N GLU A 118 -14.91 12.91 -3.42
CA GLU A 118 -15.04 14.20 -4.10
C GLU A 118 -13.70 14.86 -4.45
N LEU A 119 -12.61 14.46 -3.80
CA LEU A 119 -11.27 15.01 -4.04
C LEU A 119 -10.38 14.08 -4.90
N GLN A 120 -10.80 12.83 -5.13
CA GLN A 120 -9.96 11.83 -5.79
C GLN A 120 -9.67 12.16 -7.24
N GLN A 121 -10.66 12.69 -7.97
CA GLN A 121 -10.53 12.96 -9.40
C GLN A 121 -9.36 13.90 -9.70
N GLU A 122 -9.16 14.94 -8.89
CA GLU A 122 -8.09 15.93 -9.07
C GLU A 122 -6.79 15.53 -8.36
N LEU A 123 -6.87 14.82 -7.21
CA LEU A 123 -5.69 14.47 -6.41
C LEU A 123 -4.92 13.28 -6.98
N TYR A 124 -5.61 12.23 -7.47
CA TYR A 124 -4.95 11.00 -7.95
C TYR A 124 -3.98 11.22 -9.12
N PRO A 125 -4.25 12.10 -10.11
CA PRO A 125 -3.26 12.43 -11.13
C PRO A 125 -1.97 13.10 -10.59
N CYS A 126 -2.05 13.71 -9.39
CA CYS A 126 -0.95 14.42 -8.74
C CYS A 126 -0.09 13.50 -7.83
N MET A 127 -0.58 12.29 -7.50
CA MET A 127 0.07 11.38 -6.55
C MET A 127 1.46 10.96 -7.00
N GLY A 128 2.44 11.09 -6.11
CA GLY A 128 3.86 10.79 -6.38
C GLY A 128 4.57 11.82 -7.27
N LYS A 129 3.88 12.90 -7.69
CA LYS A 129 4.49 14.04 -8.40
C LYS A 129 4.56 15.29 -7.52
N THR A 130 3.40 15.70 -7.03
CA THR A 130 3.25 16.90 -6.19
C THR A 130 2.35 16.67 -4.99
N VAL A 131 1.68 15.51 -4.92
CA VAL A 131 0.86 15.08 -3.79
C VAL A 131 1.36 13.74 -3.28
N TYR A 132 1.51 13.60 -1.97
CA TYR A 132 2.15 12.48 -1.30
C TYR A 132 1.32 12.02 -0.11
N VAL A 133 1.66 10.85 0.47
CA VAL A 133 0.99 10.29 1.66
C VAL A 133 1.99 9.94 2.77
N CYS A 134 3.24 9.73 2.43
CA CYS A 134 4.26 9.21 3.35
C CYS A 134 5.43 10.20 3.47
N PRO A 135 5.64 10.84 4.63
CA PRO A 135 6.74 11.77 4.81
C PRO A 135 8.12 11.11 4.76
N ASP A 136 8.25 9.85 5.22
CA ASP A 136 9.51 9.09 5.13
C ASP A 136 9.88 8.74 3.70
N CYS A 137 8.88 8.69 2.79
CA CYS A 137 9.09 8.42 1.37
C CYS A 137 9.46 9.70 0.61
N ASP A 138 8.69 10.76 0.83
CA ASP A 138 8.60 11.90 -0.08
C ASP A 138 8.83 13.27 0.63
N GLY A 139 9.22 13.27 1.90
CA GLY A 139 9.49 14.51 2.64
C GLY A 139 10.57 15.37 1.98
N TYR A 140 11.54 14.76 1.31
CA TYR A 140 12.55 15.48 0.55
C TYR A 140 11.95 16.35 -0.57
N GLU A 141 10.85 15.94 -1.18
CA GLU A 141 10.22 16.62 -2.30
C GLU A 141 9.57 17.96 -1.93
N VAL A 142 9.42 18.21 -0.62
CA VAL A 142 8.84 19.47 -0.11
C VAL A 142 9.88 20.40 0.51
N ASN A 143 11.18 20.09 0.36
CA ASN A 143 12.25 20.88 0.93
C ASN A 143 12.18 22.35 0.45
N ASN A 144 12.05 23.28 1.40
CA ASN A 144 11.93 24.73 1.17
C ASN A 144 10.77 25.12 0.21
N ARG A 145 9.65 24.37 0.21
CA ARG A 145 8.49 24.65 -0.64
C ARG A 145 7.25 24.94 0.21
N ARG A 146 6.30 25.64 -0.42
CA ARG A 146 4.96 25.83 0.12
C ARG A 146 4.15 24.53 0.03
N VAL A 147 3.70 24.05 1.18
CA VAL A 147 3.05 22.73 1.33
C VAL A 147 1.64 22.87 1.89
N LEU A 148 0.70 22.18 1.27
CA LEU A 148 -0.62 21.91 1.85
C LEU A 148 -0.63 20.53 2.50
N VAL A 149 -1.00 20.45 3.76
CA VAL A 149 -1.45 19.20 4.36
C VAL A 149 -2.98 19.17 4.25
N ILE A 150 -3.49 18.29 3.43
CA ILE A 150 -4.92 18.06 3.22
C ILE A 150 -5.30 16.85 4.05
N GLY A 151 -6.03 17.06 5.13
CA GLY A 151 -6.24 15.96 6.07
C GLY A 151 -7.42 16.14 7.00
N SER A 152 -7.43 15.35 8.05
CA SER A 152 -8.52 15.31 9.03
C SER A 152 -7.99 15.17 10.44
N GLY A 153 -8.42 16.05 11.34
CA GLY A 153 -8.20 15.96 12.79
C GLY A 153 -6.72 15.83 13.14
N LYS A 154 -6.43 14.98 14.12
CA LYS A 154 -5.06 14.77 14.64
C LYS A 154 -4.09 14.17 13.63
N ALA A 155 -4.58 13.41 12.66
CA ALA A 155 -3.70 12.82 11.63
C ALA A 155 -3.03 13.91 10.78
N GLY A 156 -3.81 14.89 10.29
CA GLY A 156 -3.29 16.02 9.53
C GLY A 156 -2.39 16.93 10.39
N ALA A 157 -2.78 17.21 11.62
CA ALA A 157 -1.99 18.03 12.53
C ALA A 157 -0.61 17.40 12.80
N ASN A 158 -0.57 16.11 13.12
CA ASN A 158 0.70 15.41 13.40
C ASN A 158 1.60 15.35 12.16
N LEU A 159 1.04 15.07 10.97
CA LEU A 159 1.83 15.08 9.73
C LEU A 159 2.40 16.48 9.47
N SER A 160 1.63 17.54 9.70
CA SER A 160 2.11 18.90 9.55
C SER A 160 3.32 19.19 10.43
N LEU A 161 3.32 18.70 11.65
CA LEU A 161 4.45 18.83 12.58
C LEU A 161 5.67 18.05 12.10
N VAL A 162 5.50 16.85 11.56
CA VAL A 162 6.61 16.06 10.98
C VAL A 162 7.25 16.80 9.81
N LEU A 163 6.45 17.44 8.94
CA LEU A 163 6.95 18.14 7.76
C LEU A 163 7.77 19.39 8.08
N THR A 164 7.73 19.92 9.30
CA THR A 164 8.58 21.06 9.74
C THR A 164 10.09 20.75 9.64
N TYR A 165 10.47 19.48 9.51
CA TYR A 165 11.85 19.08 9.26
C TYR A 165 12.36 19.55 7.88
N TRP A 166 11.48 19.64 6.87
CA TRP A 166 11.85 19.99 5.50
C TRP A 166 11.46 21.40 5.09
N THR A 167 10.38 21.96 5.65
CA THR A 167 9.87 23.28 5.28
C THR A 167 9.17 23.97 6.42
N ASN A 168 9.20 25.31 6.44
CA ASN A 168 8.46 26.14 7.39
C ASN A 168 7.19 26.75 6.76
N ASP A 169 6.96 26.61 5.45
CA ASP A 169 5.77 27.16 4.77
C ASP A 169 4.69 26.06 4.62
N ILE A 170 4.01 25.78 5.74
CA ILE A 170 3.01 24.72 5.84
C ILE A 170 1.64 25.32 6.14
N THR A 171 0.65 24.93 5.33
CA THR A 171 -0.77 25.16 5.64
C THR A 171 -1.46 23.83 5.84
N TYR A 172 -2.03 23.60 7.03
CA TYR A 172 -2.87 22.44 7.32
C TYR A 172 -4.34 22.81 7.13
N ILE A 173 -5.03 22.05 6.25
CA ILE A 173 -6.47 22.14 6.02
C ILE A 173 -7.14 20.92 6.64
N ASN A 174 -7.88 21.13 7.71
CA ASN A 174 -8.69 20.13 8.40
C ASN A 174 -10.05 20.02 7.70
N HIS A 175 -10.06 19.25 6.60
CA HIS A 175 -11.21 19.12 5.70
C HIS A 175 -12.49 18.62 6.40
N ASP A 176 -12.34 17.60 7.26
CA ASP A 176 -13.49 17.01 7.99
C ASP A 176 -13.86 17.80 9.25
N LYS A 177 -13.18 18.89 9.55
CA LYS A 177 -13.39 19.73 10.76
C LYS A 177 -13.37 18.92 12.08
N LYS A 178 -12.57 17.86 12.12
CA LYS A 178 -12.41 17.02 13.33
C LYS A 178 -11.53 17.71 14.35
N GLU A 179 -11.87 17.53 15.62
CA GLU A 179 -11.13 18.11 16.74
C GLU A 179 -9.65 17.69 16.74
N ILE A 180 -8.75 18.66 16.92
CA ILE A 180 -7.30 18.47 17.07
C ILE A 180 -6.80 18.72 18.50
N GLY A 181 -7.62 19.30 19.36
CA GLY A 181 -7.33 19.53 20.77
C GLY A 181 -6.10 20.42 20.99
N SER A 182 -5.23 20.02 21.90
CA SER A 182 -4.01 20.78 22.25
C SER A 182 -3.02 20.94 21.08
N LEU A 183 -3.14 20.16 20.00
CA LEU A 183 -2.27 20.27 18.84
C LEU A 183 -2.42 21.64 18.13
N GLU A 184 -3.55 22.33 18.27
CA GLU A 184 -3.73 23.67 17.70
C GLU A 184 -2.68 24.66 18.24
N ASN A 185 -2.43 24.65 19.55
CA ASN A 185 -1.39 25.47 20.14
C ASN A 185 0.01 25.10 19.64
N THR A 186 0.26 23.81 19.46
CA THR A 186 1.55 23.31 18.91
C THR A 186 1.75 23.76 17.47
N LEU A 187 0.71 23.67 16.62
CA LEU A 187 0.76 24.15 15.26
C LEU A 187 1.07 25.67 15.22
N ARG A 188 0.43 26.45 16.08
CA ARG A 188 0.66 27.90 16.19
C ARG A 188 2.09 28.21 16.62
N GLN A 189 2.64 27.49 17.59
CA GLN A 189 4.04 27.65 18.05
C GLN A 189 5.06 27.31 16.95
N LYS A 190 4.68 26.42 16.01
CA LYS A 190 5.50 26.04 14.85
C LYS A 190 5.21 26.89 13.62
N GLU A 191 4.44 27.97 13.76
CA GLU A 191 4.05 28.89 12.68
C GLU A 191 3.34 28.22 11.50
N ILE A 192 2.71 27.05 11.74
CA ILE A 192 1.90 26.34 10.76
C ILE A 192 0.55 27.05 10.65
N THR A 193 0.19 27.46 9.43
CA THR A 193 -1.13 28.01 9.16
C THR A 193 -2.19 26.91 9.27
N TYR A 194 -3.15 27.07 10.19
CA TYR A 194 -4.23 26.11 10.41
C TYR A 194 -5.55 26.66 9.86
N LYS A 195 -6.26 25.84 9.07
CA LYS A 195 -7.59 26.15 8.53
C LYS A 195 -8.55 25.00 8.82
N GLU A 196 -9.56 25.27 9.60
CA GLU A 196 -10.68 24.34 9.88
C GLU A 196 -11.81 24.60 8.87
N GLU A 197 -11.57 24.21 7.63
CA GLU A 197 -12.53 24.44 6.55
C GLU A 197 -12.47 23.30 5.52
N ALA A 198 -13.66 22.91 5.01
CA ALA A 198 -13.75 21.88 3.98
C ALA A 198 -13.25 22.41 2.62
N ILE A 199 -12.67 21.53 1.84
CA ILE A 199 -12.22 21.82 0.47
C ILE A 199 -13.45 21.68 -0.45
N LYS A 200 -13.73 22.73 -1.22
CA LYS A 200 -14.76 22.77 -2.25
C LYS A 200 -14.28 22.12 -3.56
N ARG A 201 -13.03 22.37 -3.94
CA ARG A 201 -12.36 21.75 -5.09
C ARG A 201 -10.84 21.87 -5.00
N VAL A 202 -10.14 20.96 -5.65
CA VAL A 202 -8.67 21.02 -5.82
C VAL A 202 -8.35 21.78 -7.10
N ILE A 203 -7.29 22.59 -7.07
CA ILE A 203 -6.74 23.26 -8.26
C ILE A 203 -5.53 22.44 -8.69
N ALA A 204 -5.66 21.72 -9.80
CA ALA A 204 -4.56 20.93 -10.38
C ALA A 204 -4.50 21.17 -11.90
N GLU A 205 -3.30 21.17 -12.44
CA GLU A 205 -3.03 21.34 -13.86
C GLU A 205 -2.00 20.32 -14.32
N ALA A 206 -2.30 19.55 -15.37
CA ALA A 206 -1.44 18.50 -15.91
C ALA A 206 -0.92 17.51 -14.85
N GLY A 207 -1.74 17.19 -13.83
CA GLY A 207 -1.35 16.33 -12.72
C GLY A 207 -0.35 16.97 -11.74
N MET A 208 -0.36 18.29 -11.65
CA MET A 208 0.45 19.09 -10.71
C MET A 208 -0.48 19.93 -9.85
N LEU A 209 -0.38 19.77 -8.53
CA LEU A 209 -1.12 20.57 -7.57
C LEU A 209 -0.75 22.06 -7.70
N LYS A 210 -1.74 22.94 -7.65
CA LYS A 210 -1.58 24.40 -7.61
C LYS A 210 -2.19 25.00 -6.34
N GLY A 211 -3.10 24.29 -5.70
CA GLY A 211 -3.79 24.74 -4.50
C GLY A 211 -5.17 24.12 -4.35
N VAL A 212 -5.97 24.74 -3.51
CA VAL A 212 -7.37 24.37 -3.29
C VAL A 212 -8.24 25.59 -3.15
N VAL A 213 -9.54 25.43 -3.39
CA VAL A 213 -10.59 26.40 -3.03
C VAL A 213 -11.37 25.82 -1.86
N LEU A 214 -11.50 26.57 -0.79
CA LEU A 214 -12.27 26.19 0.40
C LEU A 214 -13.77 26.46 0.21
N GLN A 215 -14.62 25.95 1.09
CA GLN A 215 -16.08 26.18 1.02
C GLN A 215 -16.48 27.66 1.20
N ASN A 216 -15.64 28.43 1.89
CA ASN A 216 -15.81 29.89 2.05
C ASN A 216 -15.27 30.70 0.85
N ASP A 217 -14.96 30.04 -0.27
CA ASP A 217 -14.39 30.59 -1.50
C ASP A 217 -12.95 31.15 -1.36
N GLU A 218 -12.29 30.95 -0.22
CA GLU A 218 -10.89 31.27 -0.07
C GLU A 218 -10.02 30.35 -0.95
N VAL A 219 -9.03 30.92 -1.63
CA VAL A 219 -8.05 30.16 -2.43
C VAL A 219 -6.75 30.04 -1.66
N VAL A 220 -6.27 28.81 -1.48
CA VAL A 220 -4.99 28.52 -0.84
C VAL A 220 -4.06 27.89 -1.86
N TYR A 221 -3.03 28.61 -2.26
CA TYR A 221 -2.05 28.15 -3.24
C TYR A 221 -0.94 27.36 -2.58
N ALA A 222 -0.47 26.30 -3.24
CA ALA A 222 0.72 25.55 -2.86
C ALA A 222 1.31 24.79 -4.04
N GLU A 223 2.59 24.45 -3.93
CA GLU A 223 3.31 23.69 -4.95
C GLU A 223 3.28 22.19 -4.69
N ARG A 224 3.11 21.80 -3.43
CA ARG A 224 3.14 20.42 -2.94
C ARG A 224 2.00 20.17 -1.97
N GLY A 225 1.59 18.92 -1.89
CA GLY A 225 0.55 18.50 -0.94
C GLY A 225 0.90 17.17 -0.27
N PHE A 226 0.43 17.01 0.96
CA PHE A 226 0.40 15.74 1.65
C PHE A 226 -1.04 15.40 2.07
N LEU A 227 -1.45 14.13 1.89
CA LEU A 227 -2.75 13.65 2.32
C LEU A 227 -2.63 12.95 3.68
N ALA A 228 -3.44 13.38 4.64
CA ALA A 228 -3.39 12.88 6.01
C ALA A 228 -4.79 12.82 6.65
N PHE A 229 -5.68 12.03 6.07
CA PHE A 229 -7.06 11.89 6.58
C PHE A 229 -7.16 10.91 7.76
N GLY A 230 -6.16 10.03 7.94
CA GLY A 230 -6.23 8.92 8.90
C GLY A 230 -7.31 7.90 8.54
N GLY A 231 -7.38 6.80 9.27
CA GLY A 231 -8.36 5.75 9.00
C GLY A 231 -8.10 5.00 7.69
N ASN A 232 -6.83 4.84 7.32
CA ASN A 232 -6.42 3.97 6.23
C ASN A 232 -6.87 2.54 6.53
N LYS A 233 -7.25 1.82 5.48
CA LYS A 233 -7.75 0.44 5.62
C LYS A 233 -6.65 -0.55 5.28
N VAL A 234 -6.23 -1.35 6.25
CA VAL A 234 -5.41 -2.54 6.00
C VAL A 234 -6.33 -3.65 5.49
N ARG A 235 -6.00 -4.27 4.36
CA ARG A 235 -6.86 -5.29 3.71
C ARG A 235 -6.60 -6.67 4.30
N THR A 236 -6.96 -6.86 5.57
CA THR A 236 -6.68 -8.07 6.36
C THR A 236 -7.85 -9.05 6.44
N GLU A 237 -8.99 -8.76 5.83
CA GLU A 237 -10.21 -9.52 5.96
C GLU A 237 -9.99 -11.01 5.65
N LEU A 238 -9.34 -11.34 4.55
CA LEU A 238 -9.07 -12.73 4.16
C LEU A 238 -8.15 -13.45 5.17
N GLY A 239 -7.18 -12.75 5.73
CA GLY A 239 -6.30 -13.29 6.76
C GLY A 239 -7.05 -13.51 8.08
N HIS A 240 -7.86 -12.55 8.49
CA HIS A 240 -8.70 -12.64 9.69
C HIS A 240 -9.68 -13.83 9.59
N ASP A 241 -10.34 -14.00 8.44
CA ASP A 241 -11.29 -15.10 8.22
C ASP A 241 -10.60 -16.47 8.22
N LEU A 242 -9.33 -16.56 7.87
CA LEU A 242 -8.50 -17.75 8.02
C LEU A 242 -8.01 -17.98 9.45
N GLY A 243 -8.21 -17.03 10.38
CA GLY A 243 -7.74 -17.09 11.77
C GLY A 243 -6.33 -16.52 11.98
N ALA A 244 -5.83 -15.68 11.06
CA ALA A 244 -4.59 -14.98 11.28
C ALA A 244 -4.71 -13.92 12.38
N GLU A 245 -3.72 -13.85 13.26
CA GLU A 245 -3.66 -12.85 14.32
C GLU A 245 -3.42 -11.45 13.75
N LEU A 246 -4.19 -10.48 14.25
CA LEU A 246 -4.04 -9.07 13.93
C LEU A 246 -3.42 -8.31 15.09
N LEU A 247 -2.57 -7.35 14.77
CA LEU A 247 -2.04 -6.37 15.71
C LEU A 247 -3.09 -5.28 16.00
N GLU A 248 -2.87 -4.45 17.04
CA GLU A 248 -3.77 -3.33 17.39
C GLU A 248 -4.06 -2.39 16.21
N ASN A 249 -3.06 -2.17 15.35
CA ASN A 249 -3.17 -1.35 14.14
C ASN A 249 -3.76 -2.10 12.93
N GLN A 250 -4.38 -3.26 13.16
CA GLN A 250 -5.06 -4.11 12.16
C GLN A 250 -4.15 -4.76 11.11
N HIS A 251 -2.83 -4.70 11.26
CA HIS A 251 -1.90 -5.44 10.41
C HIS A 251 -1.82 -6.91 10.83
N ILE A 252 -1.52 -7.81 9.89
CA ILE A 252 -1.32 -9.24 10.19
C ILE A 252 0.00 -9.42 10.95
N ALA A 253 -0.07 -10.14 12.07
CA ALA A 253 1.09 -10.58 12.81
C ALA A 253 1.79 -11.72 12.05
N VAL A 254 3.10 -11.58 11.82
CA VAL A 254 3.91 -12.61 11.14
C VAL A 254 5.19 -12.89 11.90
N ASN A 255 5.74 -14.05 11.71
CA ASN A 255 7.11 -14.33 12.13
C ASN A 255 8.08 -13.39 11.37
N PRO A 256 8.90 -12.60 12.05
CA PRO A 256 9.74 -11.58 11.40
C PRO A 256 10.76 -12.15 10.42
N ARG A 257 11.17 -13.42 10.60
CA ARG A 257 12.13 -14.09 9.74
C ARG A 257 11.47 -14.82 8.56
N THR A 258 10.35 -15.49 8.80
CA THR A 258 9.74 -16.36 7.79
C THR A 258 8.62 -15.70 7.04
N LYS A 259 8.01 -14.65 7.61
CA LYS A 259 6.78 -14.01 7.14
C LYS A 259 5.54 -14.92 7.20
N GLU A 260 5.65 -16.09 7.83
CA GLU A 260 4.51 -16.99 8.08
C GLU A 260 3.65 -16.42 9.22
N THR A 261 2.34 -16.51 9.08
CA THR A 261 1.37 -16.14 10.12
C THR A 261 1.28 -17.26 11.18
N ASN A 262 0.43 -17.10 12.20
CA ASN A 262 0.05 -18.20 13.11
C ASN A 262 -0.73 -19.32 12.41
N VAL A 263 -1.27 -19.09 11.20
CA VAL A 263 -1.95 -20.09 10.39
C VAL A 263 -0.94 -20.81 9.51
N SER A 264 -0.73 -22.12 9.74
CA SER A 264 0.23 -22.91 8.97
C SER A 264 -0.04 -22.84 7.47
N ASN A 265 1.02 -22.64 6.67
CA ASN A 265 1.00 -22.53 5.21
C ASN A 265 0.35 -21.24 4.70
N VAL A 266 0.19 -20.22 5.56
CA VAL A 266 -0.26 -18.87 5.20
C VAL A 266 0.80 -17.85 5.56
N TRP A 267 1.28 -17.10 4.56
CA TRP A 267 2.25 -16.01 4.69
C TRP A 267 1.59 -14.66 4.43
N ALA A 268 2.16 -13.60 4.95
CA ALA A 268 1.77 -12.24 4.61
C ALA A 268 3.01 -11.37 4.38
N ALA A 269 2.95 -10.46 3.39
CA ALA A 269 4.08 -9.58 3.04
C ALA A 269 3.61 -8.25 2.41
N GLY A 270 4.42 -7.21 2.58
CA GLY A 270 4.12 -5.85 2.14
C GLY A 270 3.24 -5.13 3.17
N ASP A 271 2.60 -4.05 2.75
CA ASP A 271 1.88 -3.12 3.63
C ASP A 271 0.73 -3.73 4.46
N ILE A 272 0.38 -4.98 4.23
CA ILE A 272 -0.54 -5.75 5.10
C ILE A 272 0.10 -6.14 6.44
N VAL A 273 1.44 -6.12 6.52
CA VAL A 273 2.25 -6.43 7.71
C VAL A 273 2.75 -5.13 8.33
N ALA A 274 2.86 -5.07 9.66
CA ALA A 274 3.30 -3.87 10.38
C ALA A 274 4.81 -3.60 10.17
N HIS A 275 5.11 -2.59 9.41
CA HIS A 275 6.46 -2.04 9.16
C HIS A 275 6.36 -0.65 8.51
N SER A 276 7.49 -0.07 8.12
CA SER A 276 7.51 1.13 7.27
C SER A 276 6.98 0.78 5.87
N GLU A 277 5.91 1.44 5.44
CA GLU A 277 5.22 1.22 4.16
C GLU A 277 6.07 1.75 2.99
N GLN A 278 7.12 1.01 2.64
CA GLN A 278 8.11 1.36 1.62
C GLN A 278 8.14 0.31 0.51
N VAL A 279 8.32 0.74 -0.74
CA VAL A 279 8.44 -0.18 -1.89
C VAL A 279 9.55 -1.21 -1.67
N THR A 280 10.72 -0.77 -1.19
CA THR A 280 11.89 -1.63 -0.97
C THR A 280 11.70 -2.61 0.18
N VAL A 281 10.96 -2.22 1.23
CA VAL A 281 10.57 -3.12 2.33
C VAL A 281 9.59 -4.17 1.79
N ALA A 282 8.57 -3.76 1.05
CA ALA A 282 7.59 -4.67 0.44
C ALA A 282 8.27 -5.69 -0.52
N MET A 283 9.26 -5.25 -1.33
CA MET A 283 10.09 -6.15 -2.14
C MET A 283 10.84 -7.16 -1.28
N GLY A 284 11.52 -6.69 -0.24
CA GLY A 284 12.29 -7.55 0.67
C GLY A 284 11.42 -8.60 1.35
N GLU A 285 10.24 -8.21 1.82
CA GLU A 285 9.30 -9.14 2.46
C GLU A 285 8.69 -10.14 1.49
N GLY A 286 8.31 -9.73 0.29
CA GLY A 286 7.84 -10.64 -0.75
C GLY A 286 8.88 -11.69 -1.10
N LEU A 287 10.15 -11.27 -1.25
CA LEU A 287 11.28 -12.19 -1.44
C LEU A 287 11.44 -13.14 -0.25
N GLN A 288 11.41 -12.61 0.97
CA GLN A 288 11.57 -13.38 2.20
C GLN A 288 10.47 -14.44 2.33
N ALA A 289 9.20 -14.06 2.12
CA ALA A 289 8.07 -14.99 2.14
C ALA A 289 8.25 -16.11 1.10
N ALA A 290 8.62 -15.76 -0.14
CA ALA A 290 8.83 -16.74 -1.22
C ALA A 290 9.89 -17.79 -0.88
N ILE A 291 10.99 -17.38 -0.22
CA ILE A 291 12.05 -18.31 0.22
C ILE A 291 11.49 -19.34 1.22
N TRP A 292 10.68 -18.89 2.18
CA TRP A 292 10.14 -19.77 3.21
C TRP A 292 8.96 -20.62 2.71
N ILE A 293 8.13 -20.09 1.81
CA ILE A 293 7.12 -20.86 1.08
C ILE A 293 7.80 -22.03 0.33
N HIS A 294 8.88 -21.74 -0.41
CA HIS A 294 9.60 -22.79 -1.13
C HIS A 294 10.16 -23.88 -0.21
N LYS A 295 10.78 -23.49 0.92
CA LYS A 295 11.27 -24.45 1.91
C LYS A 295 10.16 -25.33 2.48
N ARG A 296 9.02 -24.74 2.81
CA ARG A 296 7.84 -25.46 3.28
C ARG A 296 7.33 -26.45 2.23
N LEU A 297 7.28 -26.06 0.96
CA LEU A 297 6.85 -26.93 -0.12
C LEU A 297 7.81 -28.11 -0.32
N LEU A 298 9.12 -27.93 -0.14
CA LEU A 298 10.06 -29.05 -0.15
C LEU A 298 9.80 -30.05 0.98
N GLU A 299 9.56 -29.57 2.22
CA GLU A 299 9.19 -30.42 3.36
C GLU A 299 7.90 -31.21 3.13
N LEU A 300 6.91 -30.61 2.41
CA LEU A 300 5.66 -31.26 2.07
C LEU A 300 5.83 -32.27 0.92
N ASP A 301 6.68 -31.98 -0.05
CA ASP A 301 7.04 -32.90 -1.13
C ASP A 301 7.70 -34.17 -0.58
N GLU A 302 8.67 -34.04 0.35
CA GLU A 302 9.37 -35.18 0.99
C GLU A 302 8.44 -36.09 1.82
N LYS A 303 7.38 -35.56 2.42
CA LYS A 303 6.43 -36.35 3.21
C LYS A 303 5.42 -37.14 2.35
N ASN A 304 5.33 -36.85 1.07
CA ASN A 304 4.45 -37.52 0.13
C ASN A 304 5.15 -38.67 -0.63
N PHE A 305 6.44 -38.89 -0.36
CA PHE A 305 7.23 -40.02 -0.81
C PHE A 305 7.51 -40.99 0.36
#